data_961937ae72e7d1fb34dae7e94cce7904
#
_entry.id   961937ae72e7d1fb34dae7e94cce7904
#
_cell.length_a   1.000
_cell.length_b   1.000
_cell.length_c   1.000
_cell.angle_alpha   90.00
_cell.angle_beta   90.00
_cell.angle_gamma   90.00
#
_symmetry.space_group_name_H-M   'P 1'
#
loop_
_entity.id
_entity.type
_entity.pdbx_description
1 polymer ?
#
loop_
_entity_poly.entity_id
_entity_poly.type
_entity_poly.pdbx_seq_one_letter_code
_entity_poly.pdbx_strand_id
1 'polypeptide(L)'
;MNGLLNVSLRALVAAVFNPFFAGELVMVYGSYRRENSRREAGLLTLRSAAEGILVGAGMLLITAGSGILIKPDPALLFIGPVSWLLSLADRRFFCFSYGAVAVITLWQMLRRPIDAAGILTVVGLLHLGEGILVGGSGQRGRVLRFTAEGGKIKARLWLMRLWPIPLGLLVTAAGGSSGLTMPSWWPLLGPAVGLYRMLPVAAGVGYEEPIREEKKEKQQTRRRGRRIAGYGLLLAIAGLGSSRWPLLREPALLWMLIGHELLGK
;
A
#
# COMPACT_ATOMS: atom_id res chain seq x y z
N MET A 1 -9.39 -6.21 -24.83
CA MET A 1 -8.15 -6.27 -24.03
C MET A 1 -7.19 -5.13 -24.34
N ASN A 2 -6.90 -4.79 -25.60
CA ASN A 2 -5.94 -3.72 -25.93
C ASN A 2 -6.30 -2.34 -25.36
N GLY A 3 -7.59 -1.98 -25.27
CA GLY A 3 -8.03 -0.70 -24.70
C GLY A 3 -7.75 -0.59 -23.18
N LEU A 4 -8.06 -1.64 -22.41
CA LEU A 4 -7.82 -1.65 -20.96
C LEU A 4 -6.32 -1.60 -20.65
N LEU A 5 -5.50 -2.36 -21.37
CA LEU A 5 -4.04 -2.34 -21.21
C LEU A 5 -3.46 -0.96 -21.50
N ASN A 6 -3.92 -0.29 -22.57
CA ASN A 6 -3.46 1.04 -22.94
C ASN A 6 -3.84 2.09 -21.86
N VAL A 7 -5.07 2.05 -21.38
CA VAL A 7 -5.52 2.95 -20.29
C VAL A 7 -4.73 2.68 -19.00
N SER A 8 -4.49 1.42 -18.68
CA SER A 8 -3.68 1.03 -17.51
C SER A 8 -2.23 1.52 -17.61
N LEU A 9 -1.61 1.38 -18.78
CA LEU A 9 -0.25 1.85 -19.00
C LEU A 9 -0.16 3.38 -18.88
N ARG A 10 -1.10 4.11 -19.49
CA ARG A 10 -1.16 5.58 -19.34
C ARG A 10 -1.34 5.99 -17.89
N ALA A 11 -2.18 5.29 -17.12
CA ALA A 11 -2.38 5.56 -15.71
C ALA A 11 -1.10 5.31 -14.89
N LEU A 12 -0.36 4.22 -15.18
CA LEU A 12 0.91 3.94 -14.52
C LEU A 12 1.94 5.04 -14.82
N VAL A 13 2.07 5.44 -16.09
CA VAL A 13 2.95 6.55 -16.48
C VAL A 13 2.55 7.82 -15.75
N ALA A 14 1.25 8.18 -15.75
CA ALA A 14 0.76 9.35 -15.03
C ALA A 14 1.01 9.26 -13.52
N ALA A 15 0.93 8.09 -12.91
CA ALA A 15 1.23 7.88 -11.50
C ALA A 15 2.72 8.07 -11.18
N VAL A 16 3.62 7.62 -12.05
CA VAL A 16 5.07 7.83 -11.92
C VAL A 16 5.45 9.32 -12.04
N PHE A 17 4.78 10.06 -12.92
CA PHE A 17 4.99 11.50 -13.09
C PHE A 17 4.09 12.36 -12.16
N ASN A 18 3.41 11.74 -11.21
CA ASN A 18 2.59 12.46 -10.24
C ASN A 18 3.49 13.18 -9.21
N PRO A 19 3.19 14.45 -8.82
CA PRO A 19 3.93 15.17 -7.79
C PRO A 19 4.04 14.42 -6.45
N PHE A 20 3.04 13.65 -6.08
CA PHE A 20 3.09 12.83 -4.86
C PHE A 20 4.15 11.73 -4.95
N PHE A 21 4.28 11.06 -6.10
CA PHE A 21 5.35 10.08 -6.31
C PHE A 21 6.74 10.73 -6.26
N ALA A 22 6.88 11.92 -6.84
CA ALA A 22 8.12 12.69 -6.74
C ALA A 22 8.44 13.07 -5.28
N GLY A 23 7.43 13.49 -4.50
CA GLY A 23 7.55 13.74 -3.07
C GLY A 23 7.99 12.51 -2.29
N GLU A 24 7.43 11.34 -2.58
CA GLU A 24 7.86 10.07 -1.98
C GLU A 24 9.31 9.73 -2.33
N LEU A 25 9.75 9.95 -3.57
CA LEU A 25 11.16 9.75 -3.97
C LEU A 25 12.10 10.64 -3.15
N VAL A 26 11.73 11.91 -2.92
CA VAL A 26 12.50 12.83 -2.08
C VAL A 26 12.56 12.33 -0.63
N MET A 27 11.44 11.87 -0.07
CA MET A 27 11.40 11.31 1.28
C MET A 27 12.25 10.02 1.40
N VAL A 28 12.16 9.14 0.41
CA VAL A 28 12.97 7.89 0.36
C VAL A 28 14.46 8.23 0.26
N TYR A 29 14.83 9.15 -0.62
CA TYR A 29 16.21 9.62 -0.74
C TYR A 29 16.71 10.24 0.57
N GLY A 30 15.93 11.16 1.16
CA GLY A 30 16.27 11.79 2.44
C GLY A 30 16.47 10.79 3.57
N SER A 31 15.64 9.73 3.61
CA SER A 31 15.77 8.67 4.60
C SER A 31 17.06 7.86 4.41
N TYR A 32 17.39 7.48 3.17
CA TYR A 32 18.64 6.77 2.91
C TYR A 32 19.86 7.67 3.08
N ARG A 33 19.74 8.97 2.78
CA ARG A 33 20.84 9.93 2.88
C ARG A 33 21.33 10.19 4.30
N ARG A 34 20.50 9.92 5.29
CA ARG A 34 20.88 10.02 6.71
C ARG A 34 21.91 8.96 7.12
N GLU A 35 21.87 7.81 6.46
CA GLU A 35 22.64 6.62 6.85
C GLU A 35 23.70 6.22 5.81
N ASN A 36 23.68 6.81 4.62
CA ASN A 36 24.50 6.39 3.48
C ASN A 36 25.14 7.60 2.79
N SER A 37 26.18 7.36 1.99
CA SER A 37 26.75 8.36 1.09
C SER A 37 25.73 8.83 0.06
N ARG A 38 25.97 10.02 -0.58
CA ARG A 38 25.07 10.53 -1.62
C ARG A 38 24.85 9.55 -2.77
N ARG A 39 25.91 8.87 -3.21
CA ARG A 39 25.85 7.90 -4.31
C ARG A 39 25.05 6.65 -3.91
N GLU A 40 25.29 6.11 -2.75
CA GLU A 40 24.58 4.93 -2.24
C GLU A 40 23.10 5.24 -2.00
N ALA A 41 22.78 6.37 -1.38
CA ALA A 41 21.39 6.80 -1.19
C ALA A 41 20.65 6.96 -2.53
N GLY A 42 21.30 7.55 -3.55
CA GLY A 42 20.75 7.65 -4.89
C GLY A 42 20.48 6.28 -5.53
N LEU A 43 21.43 5.36 -5.46
CA LEU A 43 21.27 4.00 -6.00
C LEU A 43 20.17 3.21 -5.26
N LEU A 44 20.10 3.32 -3.93
CA LEU A 44 19.03 2.69 -3.14
C LEU A 44 17.66 3.26 -3.49
N THR A 45 17.57 4.58 -3.69
CA THR A 45 16.32 5.23 -4.10
C THR A 45 15.86 4.78 -5.47
N LEU A 46 16.74 4.79 -6.48
CA LEU A 46 16.43 4.32 -7.83
C LEU A 46 15.98 2.85 -7.83
N ARG A 47 16.65 2.00 -7.07
CA ARG A 47 16.27 0.60 -6.92
C ARG A 47 14.92 0.45 -6.24
N SER A 48 14.66 1.20 -5.17
CA SER A 48 13.37 1.21 -4.49
C SER A 48 12.25 1.67 -5.43
N ALA A 49 12.49 2.70 -6.24
CA ALA A 49 11.54 3.17 -7.23
C ALA A 49 11.25 2.10 -8.29
N ALA A 50 12.28 1.46 -8.86
CA ALA A 50 12.10 0.40 -9.84
C ALA A 50 11.30 -0.79 -9.28
N GLU A 51 11.64 -1.24 -8.06
CA GLU A 51 10.93 -2.32 -7.37
C GLU A 51 9.46 -1.93 -7.08
N GLY A 52 9.22 -0.68 -6.62
CA GLY A 52 7.88 -0.15 -6.38
C GLY A 52 7.05 -0.01 -7.65
N ILE A 53 7.64 0.44 -8.75
CA ILE A 53 6.96 0.53 -10.06
C ILE A 53 6.54 -0.86 -10.55
N LEU A 54 7.40 -1.87 -10.41
CA LEU A 54 7.06 -3.24 -10.81
C LEU A 54 5.86 -3.79 -10.01
N VAL A 55 5.86 -3.57 -8.69
CA VAL A 55 4.74 -3.99 -7.83
C VAL A 55 3.49 -3.18 -8.14
N GLY A 56 3.60 -1.86 -8.32
CA GLY A 56 2.50 -0.99 -8.71
C GLY A 56 1.87 -1.39 -10.05
N ALA A 57 2.69 -1.74 -11.03
CA ALA A 57 2.21 -2.28 -12.31
C ALA A 57 1.45 -3.61 -12.14
N GLY A 58 1.96 -4.53 -11.31
CA GLY A 58 1.27 -5.77 -10.97
C GLY A 58 -0.07 -5.53 -10.28
N MET A 59 -0.12 -4.63 -9.31
CA MET A 59 -1.37 -4.25 -8.63
C MET A 59 -2.37 -3.61 -9.58
N LEU A 60 -1.91 -2.74 -10.49
CA LEU A 60 -2.74 -2.13 -11.51
C LEU A 60 -3.35 -3.17 -12.45
N LEU A 61 -2.57 -4.15 -12.89
CA LEU A 61 -3.07 -5.25 -13.72
C LEU A 61 -4.13 -6.09 -12.97
N ILE A 62 -3.92 -6.34 -11.69
CA ILE A 62 -4.90 -7.06 -10.85
C ILE A 62 -6.17 -6.22 -10.71
N THR A 63 -6.07 -4.95 -10.32
CA THR A 63 -7.24 -4.10 -10.08
C THR A 63 -8.02 -3.81 -11.36
N ALA A 64 -7.34 -3.49 -12.46
CA ALA A 64 -7.96 -3.24 -13.75
C ALA A 64 -8.54 -4.53 -14.36
N GLY A 65 -7.77 -5.62 -14.37
CA GLY A 65 -8.21 -6.91 -14.90
C GLY A 65 -9.41 -7.48 -14.16
N SER A 66 -9.43 -7.39 -12.84
CA SER A 66 -10.54 -7.84 -12.00
C SER A 66 -11.70 -6.83 -11.94
N GLY A 67 -11.49 -5.57 -12.35
CA GLY A 67 -12.51 -4.52 -12.20
C GLY A 67 -12.79 -4.21 -10.74
N ILE A 68 -11.75 -4.00 -9.95
CA ILE A 68 -11.90 -3.51 -8.57
C ILE A 68 -12.13 -2.00 -8.64
N LEU A 69 -13.40 -1.62 -8.65
CA LEU A 69 -13.85 -0.24 -8.71
C LEU A 69 -13.93 0.37 -7.32
N ILE A 70 -13.35 1.54 -7.17
CA ILE A 70 -13.46 2.33 -5.95
C ILE A 70 -14.34 3.53 -6.24
N LYS A 71 -15.31 3.79 -5.38
CA LYS A 71 -16.09 5.02 -5.48
C LYS A 71 -15.19 6.19 -5.11
N PRO A 72 -15.03 7.20 -5.98
CA PRO A 72 -14.26 8.37 -5.66
C PRO A 72 -14.95 9.10 -4.50
N ASP A 73 -14.32 9.07 -3.33
CA ASP A 73 -14.81 9.71 -2.12
C ASP A 73 -13.71 10.61 -1.57
N PRO A 74 -14.01 11.85 -1.15
CA PRO A 74 -13.04 12.71 -0.48
C PRO A 74 -12.36 12.08 0.73
N ALA A 75 -13.02 11.12 1.39
CA ALA A 75 -12.47 10.36 2.51
C ALA A 75 -11.12 9.70 2.18
N LEU A 76 -10.93 9.24 0.93
CA LEU A 76 -9.67 8.64 0.49
C LEU A 76 -8.47 9.58 0.66
N LEU A 77 -8.68 10.89 0.49
CA LEU A 77 -7.63 11.89 0.63
C LEU A 77 -7.16 12.07 2.08
N PHE A 78 -7.97 11.68 3.05
CA PHE A 78 -7.65 11.80 4.47
C PHE A 78 -6.90 10.60 5.05
N ILE A 79 -6.88 9.45 4.37
CA ILE A 79 -6.23 8.23 4.88
C ILE A 79 -4.75 8.46 5.16
N GLY A 80 -4.00 9.03 4.22
CA GLY A 80 -2.59 9.32 4.38
C GLY A 80 -2.32 10.36 5.49
N PRO A 81 -2.93 11.56 5.44
CA PRO A 81 -2.80 12.56 6.51
C PRO A 81 -3.18 12.03 7.90
N VAL A 82 -4.24 11.24 8.02
CA VAL A 82 -4.64 10.65 9.31
C VAL A 82 -3.61 9.61 9.77
N SER A 83 -3.09 8.75 8.89
CA SER A 83 -1.99 7.85 9.23
C SER A 83 -0.76 8.60 9.72
N TRP A 84 -0.43 9.72 9.08
CA TRP A 84 0.67 10.58 9.50
C TRP A 84 0.42 11.18 10.89
N LEU A 85 -0.76 11.74 11.14
CA LEU A 85 -1.13 12.29 12.45
C LEU A 85 -1.06 11.22 13.55
N LEU A 86 -1.60 10.03 13.30
CA LEU A 86 -1.55 8.91 14.24
C LEU A 86 -0.09 8.50 14.53
N SER A 87 0.81 8.63 13.57
CA SER A 87 2.23 8.31 13.74
C SER A 87 2.97 9.24 14.70
N LEU A 88 2.40 10.42 15.01
CA LEU A 88 2.95 11.31 16.03
C LEU A 88 2.81 10.72 17.44
N ALA A 89 1.79 9.89 17.67
CA ALA A 89 1.63 9.17 18.92
C ALA A 89 2.53 7.93 19.00
N ASP A 90 2.59 7.15 17.94
CA ASP A 90 3.48 6.00 17.83
C ASP A 90 3.76 5.71 16.35
N ARG A 91 5.04 5.51 15.99
CA ARG A 91 5.49 5.24 14.60
C ARG A 91 4.79 4.05 13.95
N ARG A 92 4.34 3.04 14.73
CA ARG A 92 3.60 1.88 14.25
C ARG A 92 2.29 2.26 13.55
N PHE A 93 1.72 3.41 13.92
CA PHE A 93 0.48 3.91 13.31
C PHE A 93 0.69 4.59 11.95
N PHE A 94 1.93 4.74 11.52
CA PHE A 94 2.24 5.18 10.15
C PHE A 94 1.98 4.05 9.15
N CYS A 95 0.74 3.59 9.12
CA CYS A 95 0.28 2.56 8.20
C CYS A 95 -1.12 2.90 7.69
N PHE A 96 -1.35 2.65 6.42
CA PHE A 96 -2.65 2.88 5.79
C PHE A 96 -3.80 2.11 6.48
N SER A 97 -3.52 0.98 7.11
CA SER A 97 -4.54 0.23 7.87
C SER A 97 -5.14 1.06 9.00
N TYR A 98 -4.32 1.74 9.79
CA TYR A 98 -4.81 2.56 10.90
C TYR A 98 -5.55 3.80 10.42
N GLY A 99 -4.97 4.51 9.43
CA GLY A 99 -5.62 5.67 8.83
C GLY A 99 -6.94 5.31 8.16
N ALA A 100 -7.00 4.19 7.45
CA ALA A 100 -8.22 3.74 6.78
C ALA A 100 -9.32 3.40 7.80
N VAL A 101 -9.00 2.65 8.87
CA VAL A 101 -10.00 2.35 9.92
C VAL A 101 -10.49 3.63 10.57
N ALA A 102 -9.58 4.54 10.94
CA ALA A 102 -9.95 5.81 11.58
C ALA A 102 -10.88 6.65 10.68
N VAL A 103 -10.54 6.77 9.39
CA VAL A 103 -11.34 7.51 8.42
C VAL A 103 -12.69 6.83 8.18
N ILE A 104 -12.72 5.50 7.97
CA ILE A 104 -13.98 4.77 7.76
C ILE A 104 -14.88 4.93 8.97
N THR A 105 -14.37 4.72 10.19
CA THR A 105 -15.13 4.84 11.43
C THR A 105 -15.67 6.26 11.60
N LEU A 106 -14.84 7.28 11.39
CA LEU A 106 -15.27 8.67 11.48
C LEU A 106 -16.39 9.01 10.49
N TRP A 107 -16.26 8.57 9.21
CA TRP A 107 -17.29 8.79 8.19
C TRP A 107 -18.61 8.09 8.54
N GLN A 108 -18.52 6.86 9.06
CA GLN A 108 -19.70 6.13 9.54
C GLN A 108 -20.37 6.85 10.71
N MET A 109 -19.59 7.35 11.68
CA MET A 109 -20.13 8.13 12.81
C MET A 109 -20.82 9.43 12.34
N LEU A 110 -20.26 10.08 11.32
CA LEU A 110 -20.84 11.26 10.68
C LEU A 110 -22.01 10.92 9.72
N ARG A 111 -22.40 9.64 9.63
CA ARG A 111 -23.43 9.13 8.72
C ARG A 111 -23.16 9.50 7.24
N ARG A 112 -21.90 9.63 6.87
CA ARG A 112 -21.48 9.89 5.49
C ARG A 112 -21.25 8.56 4.76
N PRO A 113 -21.69 8.47 3.47
CA PRO A 113 -21.40 7.29 2.67
C PRO A 113 -19.90 7.15 2.48
N ILE A 114 -19.40 5.92 2.56
CA ILE A 114 -17.99 5.59 2.30
C ILE A 114 -17.87 4.20 1.69
N ASP A 115 -16.99 4.05 0.71
CA ASP A 115 -16.69 2.77 0.09
C ASP A 115 -15.68 1.96 0.91
N ALA A 116 -16.13 1.48 2.07
CA ALA A 116 -15.28 0.69 2.96
C ALA A 116 -14.77 -0.59 2.29
N ALA A 117 -15.57 -1.25 1.45
CA ALA A 117 -15.17 -2.47 0.73
C ALA A 117 -14.02 -2.21 -0.25
N GLY A 118 -14.11 -1.13 -1.02
CA GLY A 118 -13.03 -0.72 -1.92
C GLY A 118 -11.76 -0.35 -1.17
N ILE A 119 -11.88 0.41 -0.07
CA ILE A 119 -10.73 0.80 0.77
C ILE A 119 -10.06 -0.43 1.38
N LEU A 120 -10.83 -1.35 1.99
CA LEU A 120 -10.31 -2.61 2.54
C LEU A 120 -9.53 -3.41 1.49
N THR A 121 -10.10 -3.51 0.29
CA THR A 121 -9.48 -4.25 -0.82
C THR A 121 -8.16 -3.62 -1.24
N VAL A 122 -8.10 -2.29 -1.40
CA VAL A 122 -6.88 -1.58 -1.80
C VAL A 122 -5.81 -1.65 -0.72
N VAL A 123 -6.18 -1.44 0.54
CA VAL A 123 -5.25 -1.57 1.68
C VAL A 123 -4.70 -3.00 1.74
N GLY A 124 -5.55 -4.00 1.51
CA GLY A 124 -5.12 -5.41 1.42
C GLY A 124 -4.11 -5.65 0.29
N LEU A 125 -4.38 -5.12 -0.91
CA LEU A 125 -3.46 -5.21 -2.04
C LEU A 125 -2.14 -4.48 -1.79
N LEU A 126 -2.17 -3.31 -1.14
CA LEU A 126 -0.95 -2.59 -0.73
C LEU A 126 -0.08 -3.45 0.20
N HIS A 127 -0.67 -4.09 1.21
CA HIS A 127 0.09 -4.99 2.09
C HIS A 127 0.56 -6.25 1.38
N LEU A 128 -0.20 -6.76 0.40
CA LEU A 128 0.28 -7.86 -0.45
C LEU A 128 1.53 -7.44 -1.22
N GLY A 129 1.51 -6.26 -1.85
CA GLY A 129 2.65 -5.67 -2.53
C GLY A 129 3.84 -5.42 -1.59
N GLU A 130 3.59 -4.85 -0.41
CA GLU A 130 4.59 -4.67 0.64
C GLU A 130 5.25 -6.00 1.02
N GLY A 131 4.46 -7.04 1.27
CA GLY A 131 4.96 -8.36 1.60
C GLY A 131 5.86 -8.96 0.52
N ILE A 132 5.52 -8.76 -0.77
CA ILE A 132 6.35 -9.15 -1.91
C ILE A 132 7.68 -8.38 -1.90
N LEU A 133 7.66 -7.06 -1.69
CA LEU A 133 8.85 -6.21 -1.64
C LEU A 133 9.76 -6.57 -0.46
N VAL A 134 9.18 -6.72 0.73
CA VAL A 134 9.93 -7.13 1.94
C VAL A 134 10.58 -8.50 1.75
N GLY A 135 9.82 -9.48 1.26
CA GLY A 135 10.33 -10.83 1.04
C GLY A 135 11.38 -10.93 -0.06
N GLY A 136 11.28 -10.08 -1.10
CA GLY A 136 12.19 -10.06 -2.25
C GLY A 136 13.47 -9.26 -2.04
N SER A 137 13.37 -8.09 -1.39
CA SER A 137 14.48 -7.13 -1.34
C SER A 137 14.70 -6.45 0.02
N GLY A 138 13.91 -6.75 1.04
CA GLY A 138 14.01 -6.15 2.37
C GLY A 138 15.41 -6.26 3.01
N GLN A 139 16.14 -7.34 2.74
CA GLN A 139 17.49 -7.57 3.25
C GLN A 139 18.57 -6.64 2.67
N ARG A 140 18.24 -5.83 1.65
CA ARG A 140 19.25 -5.01 0.94
C ARG A 140 19.50 -3.64 1.58
N GLY A 141 18.74 -3.26 2.59
CA GLY A 141 18.89 -1.98 3.27
C GLY A 141 19.40 -2.19 4.69
N ARG A 142 20.73 -2.31 4.88
CA ARG A 142 21.33 -2.40 6.20
C ARG A 142 21.72 -1.02 6.70
N VAL A 143 21.32 -0.69 7.93
CA VAL A 143 21.67 0.56 8.60
C VAL A 143 22.12 0.27 10.02
N LEU A 144 23.12 1.02 10.51
CA LEU A 144 23.60 0.90 11.87
C LEU A 144 22.86 1.93 12.74
N ARG A 145 22.17 1.48 13.77
CA ARG A 145 21.49 2.36 14.72
C ARG A 145 22.05 2.21 16.11
N PHE A 146 22.11 3.34 16.79
CA PHE A 146 22.52 3.42 18.18
C PHE A 146 21.27 3.57 19.05
N THR A 147 21.06 2.64 19.98
CA THR A 147 19.96 2.63 20.93
C THR A 147 20.48 2.73 22.35
N ALA A 148 19.85 3.54 23.19
CA ALA A 148 20.15 3.60 24.61
C ALA A 148 19.36 2.50 25.33
N GLU A 149 20.06 1.49 25.87
CA GLU A 149 19.46 0.41 26.65
C GLU A 149 20.21 0.27 27.98
N GLY A 150 19.50 0.44 29.10
CA GLY A 150 20.09 0.32 30.44
C GLY A 150 21.21 1.32 30.71
N GLY A 151 21.11 2.56 30.22
CA GLY A 151 22.13 3.60 30.36
C GLY A 151 23.39 3.42 29.52
N LYS A 152 23.43 2.41 28.64
CA LYS A 152 24.51 2.15 27.69
C LYS A 152 24.07 2.34 26.27
N ILE A 153 24.94 2.93 25.45
CA ILE A 153 24.69 3.03 24.00
C ILE A 153 25.09 1.70 23.36
N LYS A 154 24.12 1.04 22.72
CA LYS A 154 24.35 -0.20 21.95
C LYS A 154 24.17 0.08 20.47
N ALA A 155 25.11 -0.36 19.67
CA ALA A 155 25.00 -0.37 18.22
C ALA A 155 24.28 -1.64 17.77
N ARG A 156 23.24 -1.50 16.96
CA ARG A 156 22.51 -2.62 16.33
C ARG A 156 22.37 -2.41 14.84
N LEU A 157 22.50 -3.47 14.08
CA LEU A 157 22.19 -3.49 12.66
C LEU A 157 20.68 -3.64 12.47
N TRP A 158 20.13 -2.81 11.61
CA TRP A 158 18.72 -2.82 11.21
C TRP A 158 18.61 -3.03 9.72
N LEU A 159 17.49 -3.63 9.31
CA LEU A 159 17.03 -3.63 7.93
C LEU A 159 16.05 -2.48 7.79
N MET A 160 16.29 -1.60 6.82
CA MET A 160 15.40 -0.48 6.52
C MET A 160 15.24 -0.33 5.01
N ARG A 161 14.02 -0.42 4.53
CA ARG A 161 13.69 -0.20 3.13
C ARG A 161 12.40 0.60 3.02
N LEU A 162 12.36 1.47 2.02
CA LEU A 162 11.19 2.27 1.66
C LEU A 162 10.96 2.12 0.17
N TRP A 163 9.71 1.95 -0.26
CA TRP A 163 9.35 1.80 -1.67
C TRP A 163 8.19 2.74 -2.01
N PRO A 164 8.40 3.68 -2.93
CA PRO A 164 7.31 4.44 -3.53
C PRO A 164 6.60 3.56 -4.56
N ILE A 165 5.29 3.40 -4.43
CA ILE A 165 4.47 2.56 -5.31
C ILE A 165 3.52 3.45 -6.10
N PRO A 166 3.70 3.61 -7.43
CA PRO A 166 2.71 4.26 -8.25
C PRO A 166 1.50 3.34 -8.43
N LEU A 167 0.31 3.86 -8.19
CA LEU A 167 -0.94 3.12 -8.26
C LEU A 167 -1.88 3.73 -9.30
N GLY A 168 -2.64 2.88 -9.97
CA GLY A 168 -3.80 3.28 -10.73
C GLY A 168 -5.06 2.73 -10.06
N LEU A 169 -5.88 3.60 -9.51
CA LEU A 169 -7.17 3.21 -8.95
C LEU A 169 -8.24 3.30 -10.03
N LEU A 170 -8.95 2.19 -10.26
CA LEU A 170 -10.10 2.19 -11.14
C LEU A 170 -11.28 2.81 -10.41
N VAL A 171 -11.81 3.91 -10.94
CA VAL A 171 -12.93 4.65 -10.34
C VAL A 171 -14.05 4.85 -11.34
N THR A 172 -15.28 4.95 -10.84
CA THR A 172 -16.43 5.32 -11.68
C THR A 172 -16.37 6.80 -12.07
N ALA A 173 -16.73 7.12 -13.30
CA ALA A 173 -16.89 8.48 -13.77
C ALA A 173 -18.36 8.75 -14.12
N ALA A 174 -18.80 10.01 -14.02
CA ALA A 174 -20.14 10.40 -14.40
C ALA A 174 -20.30 10.39 -15.93
N GLY A 175 -21.39 9.78 -16.41
CA GLY A 175 -21.89 9.87 -17.80
C GLY A 175 -21.20 8.96 -18.83
N GLY A 176 -21.99 8.16 -19.53
CA GLY A 176 -21.61 7.40 -20.72
C GLY A 176 -21.19 5.93 -20.49
N SER A 177 -21.11 5.16 -21.57
CA SER A 177 -20.60 3.79 -21.59
C SER A 177 -19.09 3.78 -21.89
N SER A 178 -18.36 2.87 -21.28
CA SER A 178 -16.90 2.75 -21.48
C SER A 178 -16.49 2.33 -22.89
N GLY A 179 -17.41 1.90 -23.73
CA GLY A 179 -17.13 1.39 -25.08
C GLY A 179 -16.31 0.10 -25.13
N LEU A 180 -15.88 -0.43 -23.98
CA LEU A 180 -15.11 -1.65 -23.87
C LEU A 180 -16.04 -2.82 -23.53
N THR A 181 -16.00 -3.85 -24.35
CA THR A 181 -16.70 -5.12 -24.07
C THR A 181 -15.92 -5.88 -23.01
N MET A 182 -16.50 -6.03 -21.83
CA MET A 182 -15.92 -6.74 -20.70
C MET A 182 -16.72 -8.03 -20.43
N PRO A 183 -16.11 -9.04 -19.80
CA PRO A 183 -16.83 -10.25 -19.40
C PRO A 183 -17.99 -9.93 -18.44
N SER A 184 -19.01 -10.80 -18.39
CA SER A 184 -20.20 -10.60 -17.56
C SER A 184 -19.93 -10.53 -16.07
N TRP A 185 -18.84 -11.13 -15.60
CA TRP A 185 -18.40 -11.08 -14.21
C TRP A 185 -17.65 -9.77 -13.85
N TRP A 186 -17.22 -9.03 -14.84
CA TRP A 186 -16.52 -7.75 -14.63
C TRP A 186 -17.51 -6.60 -14.51
N PRO A 187 -17.37 -5.68 -13.56
CA PRO A 187 -16.34 -5.62 -12.51
C PRO A 187 -16.68 -6.53 -11.32
N LEU A 188 -15.65 -7.02 -10.60
CA LEU A 188 -15.85 -7.77 -9.35
C LEU A 188 -16.43 -6.90 -8.23
N LEU A 189 -16.06 -5.63 -8.21
CA LEU A 189 -16.46 -4.66 -7.20
C LEU A 189 -17.00 -3.41 -7.91
N GLY A 190 -18.23 -3.00 -7.59
CA GLY A 190 -18.86 -1.81 -8.14
C GLY A 190 -19.91 -2.08 -9.24
N PRO A 191 -20.46 -1.03 -9.85
CA PRO A 191 -21.51 -1.16 -10.87
C PRO A 191 -20.94 -1.67 -12.20
N ALA A 192 -21.71 -2.53 -12.88
CA ALA A 192 -21.34 -3.08 -14.18
C ALA A 192 -21.52 -2.09 -15.35
N VAL A 193 -22.17 -0.96 -15.13
CA VAL A 193 -22.47 0.06 -16.15
C VAL A 193 -21.92 1.41 -15.74
N GLY A 194 -21.30 2.10 -16.66
CA GLY A 194 -20.77 3.44 -16.44
C GLY A 194 -19.47 3.70 -17.19
N LEU A 195 -19.00 4.93 -17.10
CA LEU A 195 -17.65 5.29 -17.50
C LEU A 195 -16.67 4.97 -16.36
N TYR A 196 -15.52 4.46 -16.74
CA TYR A 196 -14.44 4.14 -15.80
C TYR A 196 -13.25 5.04 -16.08
N ARG A 197 -12.63 5.52 -15.02
CA ARG A 197 -11.38 6.27 -15.07
C ARG A 197 -10.32 5.56 -14.24
N MET A 198 -9.09 5.72 -14.66
CA MET A 198 -7.92 5.38 -13.82
C MET A 198 -7.45 6.65 -13.14
N LEU A 199 -7.51 6.67 -11.81
CA LEU A 199 -6.97 7.74 -10.98
C LEU A 199 -5.52 7.41 -10.63
N PRO A 200 -4.52 8.17 -11.15
CA PRO A 200 -3.13 7.97 -10.80
C PRO A 200 -2.87 8.49 -9.39
N VAL A 201 -2.40 7.62 -8.51
CA VAL A 201 -2.02 7.94 -7.13
C VAL A 201 -0.66 7.34 -6.80
N ALA A 202 -0.08 7.71 -5.68
CA ALA A 202 1.13 7.10 -5.15
C ALA A 202 0.90 6.68 -3.70
N ALA A 203 1.58 5.63 -3.27
CA ALA A 203 1.59 5.17 -1.89
C ALA A 203 2.98 4.68 -1.51
N GLY A 204 3.53 5.20 -0.41
CA GLY A 204 4.78 4.71 0.16
C GLY A 204 4.54 3.52 1.08
N VAL A 205 5.34 2.47 0.92
CA VAL A 205 5.41 1.38 1.90
C VAL A 205 6.81 1.27 2.46
N GLY A 206 6.91 0.83 3.71
CA GLY A 206 8.18 0.79 4.42
C GLY A 206 8.34 -0.46 5.26
N TYR A 207 9.60 -0.89 5.39
CA TYR A 207 9.99 -1.99 6.25
C TYR A 207 11.17 -1.59 7.11
N GLU A 208 11.06 -1.84 8.41
CA GLU A 208 12.10 -1.58 9.37
C GLU A 208 12.07 -2.66 10.46
N GLU A 209 13.17 -3.38 10.64
CA GLU A 209 13.29 -4.40 11.67
C GLU A 209 14.78 -4.59 12.09
N PRO A 210 15.08 -4.81 13.39
CA PRO A 210 16.43 -5.16 13.81
C PRO A 210 16.84 -6.51 13.22
N ILE A 211 18.10 -6.65 12.85
CA ILE A 211 18.67 -7.92 12.43
C ILE A 211 18.77 -8.82 13.67
N ARG A 212 18.08 -9.95 13.65
CA ARG A 212 18.04 -10.90 14.77
C ARG A 212 19.26 -11.82 14.77
N GLU A 213 19.64 -12.30 13.59
CA GLU A 213 20.78 -13.16 13.37
C GLU A 213 21.53 -12.72 12.11
N GLU A 214 22.82 -12.43 12.26
CA GLU A 214 23.68 -12.15 11.11
C GLU A 214 23.71 -13.35 10.15
N LYS A 215 23.79 -13.07 8.85
CA LYS A 215 23.75 -14.03 7.75
C LYS A 215 22.39 -14.70 7.49
N LYS A 216 21.34 -14.44 8.30
CA LYS A 216 19.98 -14.95 8.09
C LYS A 216 18.96 -13.88 7.69
N GLU A 217 19.41 -12.68 7.31
CA GLU A 217 18.54 -11.54 6.98
C GLU A 217 17.57 -11.87 5.85
N LYS A 218 18.04 -12.64 4.85
CA LYS A 218 17.18 -13.08 3.74
C LYS A 218 16.07 -14.03 4.21
N GLN A 219 16.33 -14.87 5.19
CA GLN A 219 15.34 -15.76 5.79
C GLN A 219 14.34 -14.94 6.64
N GLN A 220 14.86 -14.00 7.43
CA GLN A 220 14.06 -13.08 8.24
C GLN A 220 13.09 -12.29 7.38
N THR A 221 13.56 -11.62 6.33
CA THR A 221 12.71 -10.82 5.43
C THR A 221 11.72 -11.68 4.64
N ARG A 222 12.11 -12.86 4.17
CA ARG A 222 11.20 -13.80 3.51
C ARG A 222 10.07 -14.25 4.43
N ARG A 223 10.38 -14.56 5.68
CA ARG A 223 9.38 -14.97 6.68
C ARG A 223 8.43 -13.81 6.99
N ARG A 224 8.99 -12.61 7.17
CA ARG A 224 8.21 -11.39 7.42
C ARG A 224 7.34 -11.04 6.22
N GLY A 225 7.91 -11.02 5.03
CA GLY A 225 7.20 -10.72 3.79
C GLY A 225 6.03 -11.68 3.54
N ARG A 226 6.19 -12.99 3.81
CA ARG A 226 5.08 -13.95 3.71
C ARG A 226 3.95 -13.66 4.69
N ARG A 227 4.26 -13.24 5.92
CA ARG A 227 3.22 -12.86 6.90
C ARG A 227 2.45 -11.62 6.45
N ILE A 228 3.17 -10.58 5.99
CA ILE A 228 2.56 -9.34 5.48
C ILE A 228 1.72 -9.64 4.24
N ALA A 229 2.25 -10.42 3.28
CA ALA A 229 1.52 -10.79 2.07
C ALA A 229 0.26 -11.63 2.39
N GLY A 230 0.35 -12.58 3.32
CA GLY A 230 -0.80 -13.37 3.77
C GLY A 230 -1.88 -12.51 4.42
N TYR A 231 -1.48 -11.59 5.30
CA TYR A 231 -2.40 -10.61 5.88
C TYR A 231 -3.08 -9.76 4.79
N GLY A 232 -2.29 -9.20 3.87
CA GLY A 232 -2.80 -8.38 2.78
C GLY A 232 -3.77 -9.12 1.88
N LEU A 233 -3.46 -10.38 1.54
CA LEU A 233 -4.34 -11.23 0.73
C LEU A 233 -5.67 -11.50 1.45
N LEU A 234 -5.64 -11.88 2.72
CA LEU A 234 -6.84 -12.11 3.51
C LEU A 234 -7.69 -10.84 3.63
N LEU A 235 -7.05 -9.68 3.84
CA LEU A 235 -7.75 -8.41 3.90
C LEU A 235 -8.37 -8.02 2.56
N ALA A 236 -7.68 -8.23 1.43
CA ALA A 236 -8.23 -7.98 0.10
C ALA A 236 -9.44 -8.88 -0.19
N ILE A 237 -9.38 -10.17 0.16
CA ILE A 237 -10.50 -11.11 0.03
C ILE A 237 -11.67 -10.68 0.93
N ALA A 238 -11.41 -10.27 2.17
CA ALA A 238 -12.44 -9.79 3.09
C ALA A 238 -13.09 -8.48 2.57
N GLY A 239 -12.30 -7.57 1.99
CA GLY A 239 -12.80 -6.37 1.33
C GLY A 239 -13.72 -6.69 0.16
N LEU A 240 -13.30 -7.57 -0.75
CA LEU A 240 -14.13 -8.06 -1.86
C LEU A 240 -15.40 -8.75 -1.35
N GLY A 241 -15.28 -9.61 -0.32
CA GLY A 241 -16.41 -10.27 0.30
C GLY A 241 -17.41 -9.29 0.91
N SER A 242 -16.93 -8.23 1.57
CA SER A 242 -17.78 -7.23 2.22
C SER A 242 -18.63 -6.41 1.22
N SER A 243 -18.26 -6.38 -0.05
CA SER A 243 -19.07 -5.75 -1.11
C SER A 243 -20.31 -6.57 -1.45
N ARG A 244 -20.25 -7.90 -1.30
CA ARG A 244 -21.36 -8.83 -1.59
C ARG A 244 -22.17 -9.15 -0.34
N TRP A 245 -21.49 -9.23 0.80
CA TRP A 245 -22.07 -9.55 2.11
C TRP A 245 -21.73 -8.44 3.11
N PRO A 246 -22.60 -7.42 3.25
CA PRO A 246 -22.35 -6.27 4.14
C PRO A 246 -22.00 -6.63 5.59
N LEU A 247 -22.49 -7.79 6.07
CA LEU A 247 -22.19 -8.31 7.41
C LEU A 247 -20.69 -8.61 7.62
N LEU A 248 -19.92 -8.80 6.55
CA LEU A 248 -18.47 -9.02 6.64
C LEU A 248 -17.67 -7.72 6.83
N ARG A 249 -18.29 -6.56 6.70
CA ARG A 249 -17.59 -5.26 6.77
C ARG A 249 -16.96 -5.04 8.13
N GLU A 250 -17.72 -5.13 9.17
CA GLU A 250 -17.23 -4.88 10.54
C GLU A 250 -16.17 -5.90 10.97
N PRO A 251 -16.34 -7.22 10.76
CA PRO A 251 -15.28 -8.18 10.97
C PRO A 251 -14.01 -7.90 10.15
N ALA A 252 -14.15 -7.43 8.90
CA ALA A 252 -13.00 -7.09 8.07
C ALA A 252 -12.26 -5.84 8.57
N LEU A 253 -12.97 -4.83 9.08
CA LEU A 253 -12.37 -3.66 9.73
C LEU A 253 -11.63 -4.04 11.01
N LEU A 254 -12.23 -4.88 11.85
CA LEU A 254 -11.57 -5.43 13.03
C LEU A 254 -10.33 -6.23 12.66
N TRP A 255 -10.41 -7.09 11.63
CA TRP A 255 -9.26 -7.83 11.11
C TRP A 255 -8.16 -6.90 10.59
N MET A 256 -8.52 -5.78 9.96
CA MET A 256 -7.53 -4.79 9.49
C MET A 256 -6.68 -4.25 10.65
N LEU A 257 -7.26 -4.03 11.83
CA LEU A 257 -6.51 -3.61 13.02
C LEU A 257 -5.78 -4.76 13.70
N ILE A 258 -6.51 -5.81 14.09
CA ILE A 258 -5.97 -6.93 14.88
C ILE A 258 -4.90 -7.67 14.07
N GLY A 259 -5.16 -7.95 12.80
CA GLY A 259 -4.22 -8.63 11.92
C GLY A 259 -2.93 -7.83 11.76
N HIS A 260 -3.03 -6.49 11.66
CA HIS A 260 -1.84 -5.63 11.60
C HIS A 260 -1.05 -5.64 12.91
N GLU A 261 -1.70 -5.59 14.08
CA GLU A 261 -1.03 -5.73 15.39
C GLU A 261 -0.32 -7.09 15.54
N LEU A 262 -0.91 -8.16 15.01
CA LEU A 262 -0.29 -9.50 15.02
C LEU A 262 0.95 -9.56 14.10
N LEU A 263 1.02 -8.73 13.08
CA LEU A 263 2.24 -8.60 12.27
C LEU A 263 3.38 -7.97 13.07
N GLY A 264 3.11 -7.07 14.00
CA GLY A 264 4.11 -6.40 14.85
C GLY A 264 4.84 -7.34 15.80
N LYS A 265 4.25 -8.49 16.09
CA LYS A 265 4.82 -9.54 16.96
C LYS A 265 5.57 -10.58 16.13
#